data_f679945afc2e81024723cb0a51ad40a9
#
_entry.id   f679945afc2e81024723cb0a51ad40a9
#
_cell.length_a   1.000
_cell.length_b   1.000
_cell.length_c   1.000
_cell.angle_alpha   90.00
_cell.angle_beta   90.00
_cell.angle_gamma   90.00
#
_symmetry.space_group_name_H-M   'P 1'
#
loop_
_entity.id
_entity.type
_entity.pdbx_description
1 polymer ?
#
loop_
_entity_poly.entity_id
_entity_poly.type
_entity_poly.pdbx_seq_one_letter_code
_entity_poly.pdbx_strand_id
1 'polypeptide(L)'
;MVNTKQQVREFYDQIGWSQAGEGLYQNARYEDLRPVSREYIHKCHMRVKRHLAVQGDMLLDAGSGPVQWPDYLTYSEGYRYRLCLDISVTALKEARTRLGDKGLFVVADIANLPFKPDVFDGVVSMHAIHHLPLTEHKHAYLELTRVLKTGRSAAIINGWHNPLLMRLAEPFIGLARALTGRSAKQKKNWKSEDDEAGTFVEKMTPRWLKSELNGVLNFTIYPWRSLSPRFMRWFVRPQLGGKLYLRFVFWLEETFPRFFGENGQYPLIVIRK
;
A
#
# COMPACT_ATOMS: atom_id res chain seq x y z
N MET A 1 -20.02 5.18 -20.56
CA MET A 1 -19.47 4.75 -19.24
C MET A 1 -18.01 5.20 -19.18
N VAL A 2 -17.65 6.00 -18.19
CA VAL A 2 -16.24 6.42 -18.01
C VAL A 2 -15.44 5.19 -17.66
N ASN A 3 -14.34 4.94 -18.35
CA ASN A 3 -13.44 3.83 -18.05
C ASN A 3 -12.76 4.12 -16.71
N THR A 4 -13.03 3.30 -15.68
CA THR A 4 -12.49 3.46 -14.32
C THR A 4 -10.97 3.63 -14.30
N LYS A 5 -10.24 2.87 -15.13
CA LYS A 5 -8.78 2.96 -15.22
C LYS A 5 -8.32 4.30 -15.79
N GLN A 6 -9.05 4.84 -16.74
CA GLN A 6 -8.79 6.17 -17.28
C GLN A 6 -9.00 7.26 -16.22
N GLN A 7 -10.08 7.18 -15.44
CA GLN A 7 -10.32 8.09 -14.32
C GLN A 7 -9.19 8.04 -13.28
N VAL A 8 -8.73 6.83 -12.94
CA VAL A 8 -7.59 6.62 -12.01
C VAL A 8 -6.31 7.25 -12.59
N ARG A 9 -6.02 7.00 -13.86
CA ARG A 9 -4.86 7.57 -14.54
C ARG A 9 -4.89 9.10 -14.55
N GLU A 10 -6.00 9.69 -14.98
CA GLU A 10 -6.17 11.16 -15.04
C GLU A 10 -6.00 11.80 -13.66
N PHE A 11 -6.58 11.19 -12.61
CA PHE A 11 -6.40 11.65 -11.24
C PHE A 11 -4.92 11.66 -10.84
N TYR A 12 -4.19 10.56 -11.06
CA TYR A 12 -2.80 10.47 -10.67
C TYR A 12 -1.87 11.34 -11.51
N ASP A 13 -2.15 11.49 -12.80
CA ASP A 13 -1.35 12.38 -13.67
C ASP A 13 -1.55 13.86 -13.33
N GLN A 14 -2.73 14.27 -12.86
CA GLN A 14 -3.06 15.68 -12.60
C GLN A 14 -2.94 16.09 -11.14
N ILE A 15 -3.29 15.22 -10.19
CA ILE A 15 -3.47 15.57 -8.78
C ILE A 15 -2.61 14.69 -7.87
N GLY A 16 -2.74 13.36 -7.95
CA GLY A 16 -2.22 12.44 -6.95
C GLY A 16 -0.70 12.51 -6.78
N TRP A 17 0.02 12.78 -7.85
CA TRP A 17 1.47 12.93 -7.88
C TRP A 17 1.95 14.38 -8.05
N SER A 18 1.07 15.35 -7.87
CA SER A 18 1.49 16.74 -7.76
C SER A 18 2.32 16.97 -6.47
N GLN A 19 3.37 17.77 -6.57
CA GLN A 19 4.19 18.09 -5.40
C GLN A 19 3.43 19.02 -4.44
N ALA A 20 3.37 18.63 -3.16
CA ALA A 20 2.68 19.34 -2.10
C ALA A 20 3.64 20.18 -1.22
N GLY A 21 4.90 20.38 -1.64
CA GLY A 21 5.97 21.02 -0.90
C GLY A 21 6.91 20.03 -0.21
N GLU A 22 8.13 20.48 0.14
CA GLU A 22 9.17 19.71 0.84
C GLU A 22 9.49 18.32 0.21
N GLY A 23 9.29 18.15 -1.09
CA GLY A 23 9.51 16.87 -1.79
C GLY A 23 8.45 15.80 -1.54
N LEU A 24 7.34 16.16 -0.92
CA LEU A 24 6.20 15.29 -0.70
C LEU A 24 5.15 15.45 -1.82
N TYR A 25 4.47 14.37 -2.14
CA TYR A 25 3.34 14.37 -3.07
C TYR A 25 2.01 14.52 -2.32
N GLN A 26 0.97 14.96 -3.01
CA GLN A 26 -0.39 15.04 -2.44
C GLN A 26 -0.80 13.73 -1.77
N ASN A 27 -0.40 12.61 -2.33
CA ASN A 27 -0.72 11.28 -1.79
C ASN A 27 -0.01 10.96 -0.46
N ALA A 28 1.07 11.68 -0.09
CA ALA A 28 1.75 11.51 1.20
C ALA A 28 0.86 11.88 2.40
N ARG A 29 -0.18 12.69 2.19
CA ARG A 29 -1.17 13.05 3.22
C ARG A 29 -1.91 11.85 3.82
N TYR A 30 -1.97 10.73 3.10
CA TYR A 30 -2.55 9.49 3.58
C TYR A 30 -1.64 8.73 4.57
N GLU A 31 -0.45 9.26 4.88
CA GLU A 31 0.45 8.71 5.89
C GLU A 31 0.47 9.58 7.15
N ASP A 32 0.86 9.00 8.29
CA ASP A 32 1.09 9.76 9.53
C ASP A 32 2.55 10.23 9.60
N LEU A 33 2.82 11.43 9.09
CA LEU A 33 4.16 12.01 8.97
C LEU A 33 4.75 12.51 10.30
N ARG A 34 4.01 12.42 11.41
CA ARG A 34 4.46 12.95 12.71
C ARG A 34 5.68 12.17 13.24
N PRO A 35 6.62 12.85 13.91
CA PRO A 35 7.83 12.21 14.46
C PRO A 35 7.56 11.05 15.40
N VAL A 36 6.41 11.06 16.11
CA VAL A 36 5.99 9.99 17.03
C VAL A 36 5.74 8.66 16.31
N SER A 37 5.31 8.71 15.06
CA SER A 37 4.93 7.52 14.26
C SER A 37 6.06 7.03 13.35
N ARG A 38 7.13 7.82 13.15
CA ARG A 38 8.20 7.56 12.17
C ARG A 38 8.84 6.18 12.32
N GLU A 39 9.22 5.79 13.56
CA GLU A 39 9.85 4.49 13.82
C GLU A 39 8.92 3.32 13.47
N TYR A 40 7.65 3.43 13.83
CA TYR A 40 6.65 2.39 13.55
C TYR A 40 6.39 2.26 12.06
N ILE A 41 6.22 3.38 11.35
CA ILE A 41 5.99 3.39 9.90
C ILE A 41 7.19 2.80 9.16
N HIS A 42 8.42 3.22 9.52
CA HIS A 42 9.64 2.64 8.96
C HIS A 42 9.68 1.11 9.14
N LYS A 43 9.42 0.62 10.35
CA LYS A 43 9.37 -0.83 10.60
C LYS A 43 8.29 -1.54 9.77
N CYS A 44 7.13 -0.91 9.56
CA CYS A 44 6.07 -1.45 8.70
C CYS A 44 6.53 -1.52 7.24
N HIS A 45 7.18 -0.47 6.71
CA HIS A 45 7.75 -0.46 5.37
C HIS A 45 8.78 -1.59 5.20
N MET A 46 9.66 -1.79 6.17
CA MET A 46 10.72 -2.82 6.10
C MET A 46 10.20 -4.25 6.16
N ARG A 47 8.93 -4.50 6.53
CA ARG A 47 8.31 -5.84 6.45
C ARG A 47 8.31 -6.41 5.04
N VAL A 48 8.11 -5.57 4.04
CA VAL A 48 8.12 -5.99 2.62
C VAL A 48 9.46 -6.64 2.26
N LYS A 49 10.56 -5.99 2.64
CA LYS A 49 11.93 -6.45 2.31
C LYS A 49 12.21 -7.87 2.84
N ARG A 50 11.59 -8.28 3.96
CA ARG A 50 11.76 -9.62 4.55
C ARG A 50 11.25 -10.75 3.65
N HIS A 51 10.36 -10.44 2.72
CA HIS A 51 9.72 -11.40 1.82
C HIS A 51 10.26 -11.36 0.40
N LEU A 52 11.20 -10.47 0.11
CA LEU A 52 11.86 -10.39 -1.18
C LEU A 52 13.16 -11.21 -1.16
N ALA A 53 13.58 -11.67 -2.33
CA ALA A 53 14.88 -12.31 -2.47
C ALA A 53 16.00 -11.31 -2.13
N VAL A 54 17.04 -11.79 -1.45
CA VAL A 54 18.20 -10.96 -1.09
C VAL A 54 18.93 -10.45 -2.33
N GLN A 55 18.94 -11.25 -3.41
CA GLN A 55 19.56 -10.93 -4.69
C GLN A 55 18.70 -11.41 -5.85
N GLY A 56 18.75 -10.68 -6.96
CA GLY A 56 18.06 -11.01 -8.20
C GLY A 56 18.44 -10.07 -9.34
N ASP A 57 18.06 -10.43 -10.55
CA ASP A 57 18.25 -9.55 -11.71
C ASP A 57 17.18 -8.46 -11.75
N MET A 58 15.90 -8.85 -11.67
CA MET A 58 14.79 -7.94 -11.88
C MET A 58 13.73 -8.02 -10.77
N LEU A 59 13.47 -6.87 -10.14
CA LEU A 59 12.30 -6.63 -9.27
C LEU A 59 11.22 -5.93 -10.08
N LEU A 60 10.01 -6.49 -10.15
CA LEU A 60 8.84 -5.77 -10.64
C LEU A 60 8.20 -4.97 -9.49
N ASP A 61 7.98 -3.69 -9.72
CA ASP A 61 7.18 -2.80 -8.87
C ASP A 61 5.91 -2.41 -9.64
N ALA A 62 4.81 -3.12 -9.35
CA ALA A 62 3.56 -3.00 -10.09
C ALA A 62 2.61 -2.00 -9.41
N GLY A 63 2.31 -0.91 -10.09
CA GLY A 63 1.67 0.28 -9.53
C GLY A 63 2.65 1.05 -8.65
N SER A 64 3.86 1.29 -9.18
CA SER A 64 5.00 1.81 -8.41
C SER A 64 4.80 3.23 -7.88
N GLY A 65 3.92 4.00 -8.52
CA GLY A 65 3.91 5.44 -8.30
C GLY A 65 5.31 6.05 -8.52
N PRO A 66 5.63 7.17 -7.88
CA PRO A 66 6.93 7.84 -7.97
C PRO A 66 8.01 7.21 -7.06
N VAL A 67 7.77 6.04 -6.45
CA VAL A 67 8.64 5.45 -5.40
C VAL A 67 8.88 6.46 -4.28
N GLN A 68 7.81 7.02 -3.74
CA GLN A 68 7.86 8.26 -2.93
C GLN A 68 8.63 8.16 -1.60
N TRP A 69 8.72 6.98 -0.98
CA TRP A 69 9.34 6.80 0.32
C TRP A 69 10.79 6.31 0.20
N PRO A 70 11.74 6.87 0.98
CA PRO A 70 13.12 6.38 1.00
C PRO A 70 13.23 4.89 1.31
N ASP A 71 12.40 4.37 2.22
CA ASP A 71 12.35 2.95 2.57
C ASP A 71 12.06 2.05 1.35
N TYR A 72 11.23 2.53 0.41
CA TYR A 72 10.86 1.77 -0.78
C TYR A 72 12.01 1.60 -1.77
N LEU A 73 12.98 2.52 -1.76
CA LEU A 73 14.19 2.39 -2.56
C LEU A 73 15.01 1.17 -2.12
N THR A 74 14.96 0.82 -0.83
CA THR A 74 15.72 -0.30 -0.28
C THR A 74 15.25 -1.67 -0.76
N TYR A 75 14.02 -1.78 -1.31
CA TYR A 75 13.48 -3.06 -1.78
C TYR A 75 14.25 -3.64 -2.97
N SER A 76 14.89 -2.79 -3.75
CA SER A 76 15.68 -3.18 -4.93
C SER A 76 17.19 -3.12 -4.74
N GLU A 77 17.72 -2.95 -3.53
CA GLU A 77 19.16 -2.87 -3.27
C GLU A 77 19.93 -4.12 -3.77
N GLY A 78 19.34 -5.30 -3.59
CA GLY A 78 19.92 -6.57 -4.02
C GLY A 78 19.60 -6.96 -5.47
N TYR A 79 18.87 -6.12 -6.22
CA TYR A 79 18.49 -6.39 -7.60
C TYR A 79 19.31 -5.53 -8.56
N ARG A 80 19.59 -6.08 -9.73
CA ARG A 80 20.30 -5.35 -10.79
C ARG A 80 19.43 -4.22 -11.32
N TYR A 81 18.15 -4.50 -11.56
CA TYR A 81 17.18 -3.54 -12.05
C TYR A 81 15.86 -3.60 -11.25
N ARG A 82 15.20 -2.46 -11.12
CA ARG A 82 13.81 -2.34 -10.69
C ARG A 82 12.98 -1.87 -11.86
N LEU A 83 12.03 -2.69 -12.31
CA LEU A 83 11.06 -2.31 -13.32
C LEU A 83 9.84 -1.72 -12.61
N CYS A 84 9.64 -0.42 -12.78
CA CYS A 84 8.48 0.31 -12.34
C CYS A 84 7.40 0.28 -13.41
N LEU A 85 6.24 -0.27 -13.07
CA LEU A 85 5.07 -0.29 -13.93
C LEU A 85 3.96 0.53 -13.28
N ASP A 86 3.40 1.49 -14.01
CA ASP A 86 2.28 2.31 -13.56
C ASP A 86 1.45 2.75 -14.76
N ILE A 87 0.18 3.09 -14.56
CA ILE A 87 -0.66 3.70 -15.59
C ILE A 87 -0.38 5.20 -15.76
N SER A 88 0.19 5.85 -14.73
CA SER A 88 0.54 7.27 -14.71
C SER A 88 1.93 7.51 -15.28
N VAL A 89 2.01 8.26 -16.36
CA VAL A 89 3.29 8.70 -16.95
C VAL A 89 4.01 9.65 -16.01
N THR A 90 3.27 10.51 -15.31
CA THR A 90 3.81 11.46 -14.32
C THR A 90 4.53 10.73 -13.20
N ALA A 91 3.91 9.68 -12.64
CA ALA A 91 4.53 8.84 -11.63
C ALA A 91 5.86 8.22 -12.08
N LEU A 92 5.91 7.67 -13.29
CA LEU A 92 7.10 7.01 -13.83
C LEU A 92 8.23 8.01 -14.14
N LYS A 93 7.92 9.25 -14.57
CA LYS A 93 8.93 10.31 -14.72
C LYS A 93 9.60 10.62 -13.39
N GLU A 94 8.82 10.74 -12.32
CA GLU A 94 9.35 10.98 -10.98
C GLU A 94 10.12 9.76 -10.42
N ALA A 95 9.65 8.54 -10.65
CA ALA A 95 10.37 7.32 -10.29
C ALA A 95 11.74 7.26 -10.96
N ARG A 96 11.84 7.70 -12.22
CA ARG A 96 13.10 7.75 -12.99
C ARG A 96 14.12 8.67 -12.33
N THR A 97 13.73 9.82 -11.83
CA THR A 97 14.65 10.73 -11.13
C THR A 97 15.24 10.13 -9.86
N ARG A 98 14.50 9.22 -9.21
CA ARG A 98 14.90 8.57 -7.96
C ARG A 98 15.75 7.32 -8.14
N LEU A 99 15.48 6.54 -9.19
CA LEU A 99 16.13 5.25 -9.43
C LEU A 99 17.33 5.36 -10.39
N GLY A 100 17.39 6.41 -11.21
CA GLY A 100 18.46 6.59 -12.21
C GLY A 100 18.59 5.36 -13.12
N ASP A 101 19.81 4.93 -13.35
CA ASP A 101 20.15 3.83 -14.28
C ASP A 101 19.70 2.43 -13.77
N LYS A 102 19.32 2.30 -12.50
CA LYS A 102 18.75 1.06 -11.98
C LYS A 102 17.25 0.90 -12.27
N GLY A 103 16.59 1.95 -12.76
CA GLY A 103 15.16 1.97 -13.06
C GLY A 103 14.85 1.63 -14.51
N LEU A 104 13.88 0.74 -14.72
CA LEU A 104 13.20 0.50 -16.00
C LEU A 104 11.74 0.91 -15.85
N PHE A 105 11.11 1.53 -16.88
CA PHE A 105 9.82 2.18 -16.73
C PHE A 105 8.89 1.77 -17.85
N VAL A 106 7.70 1.24 -17.48
CA VAL A 106 6.70 0.75 -18.42
C VAL A 106 5.33 1.29 -18.05
N VAL A 107 4.66 1.94 -18.99
CA VAL A 107 3.26 2.35 -18.82
C VAL A 107 2.37 1.18 -19.18
N ALA A 108 1.72 0.57 -18.18
CA ALA A 108 0.83 -0.57 -18.41
C ALA A 108 -0.19 -0.74 -17.25
N ASP A 109 -1.17 -1.61 -17.51
CA ASP A 109 -2.19 -2.01 -16.56
C ASP A 109 -1.70 -3.22 -15.74
N ILE A 110 -1.79 -3.13 -14.41
CA ILE A 110 -1.42 -4.22 -13.49
C ILE A 110 -2.26 -5.49 -13.68
N ALA A 111 -3.48 -5.36 -14.19
CA ALA A 111 -4.34 -6.50 -14.52
C ALA A 111 -3.98 -7.17 -15.86
N ASN A 112 -3.13 -6.56 -16.69
CA ASN A 112 -2.72 -7.09 -18.00
C ASN A 112 -1.25 -6.79 -18.23
N LEU A 113 -0.38 -7.57 -17.58
CA LEU A 113 1.05 -7.32 -17.60
C LEU A 113 1.69 -7.71 -18.94
N PRO A 114 2.41 -6.79 -19.63
CA PRO A 114 2.99 -7.04 -20.96
C PRO A 114 4.29 -7.84 -20.90
N PHE A 115 4.38 -8.80 -19.99
CA PHE A 115 5.60 -9.61 -19.78
C PHE A 115 5.30 -11.09 -19.97
N LYS A 116 6.33 -11.84 -20.34
CA LYS A 116 6.30 -13.30 -20.37
C LYS A 116 6.19 -13.86 -18.95
N PRO A 117 5.73 -15.11 -18.78
CA PRO A 117 5.83 -15.80 -17.49
C PRO A 117 7.29 -15.91 -17.02
N ASP A 118 7.48 -16.02 -15.70
CA ASP A 118 8.78 -16.35 -15.06
C ASP A 118 9.93 -15.38 -15.39
N VAL A 119 9.63 -14.06 -15.44
CA VAL A 119 10.63 -13.02 -15.75
C VAL A 119 11.26 -12.43 -14.50
N PHE A 120 10.47 -12.22 -13.42
CA PHE A 120 10.90 -11.42 -12.27
C PHE A 120 11.38 -12.28 -11.10
N ASP A 121 12.48 -11.87 -10.45
CA ASP A 121 13.02 -12.50 -9.25
C ASP A 121 12.33 -12.04 -7.96
N GLY A 122 11.46 -11.05 -8.05
CA GLY A 122 10.61 -10.56 -6.99
C GLY A 122 9.55 -9.64 -7.56
N VAL A 123 8.42 -9.53 -6.88
CA VAL A 123 7.32 -8.64 -7.26
C VAL A 123 6.88 -7.88 -6.02
N VAL A 124 6.72 -6.58 -6.14
CA VAL A 124 6.06 -5.73 -5.14
C VAL A 124 4.88 -5.02 -5.79
N SER A 125 3.80 -4.83 -5.03
CA SER A 125 2.68 -3.99 -5.43
C SER A 125 2.10 -3.33 -4.19
N MET A 126 2.15 -2.02 -4.14
CA MET A 126 1.78 -1.27 -2.94
C MET A 126 0.61 -0.34 -3.22
N HIS A 127 -0.54 -0.66 -2.63
CA HIS A 127 -1.76 0.17 -2.73
C HIS A 127 -2.24 0.43 -4.16
N ALA A 128 -2.02 -0.53 -5.09
CA ALA A 128 -2.37 -0.37 -6.49
C ALA A 128 -3.65 -1.16 -6.88
N ILE A 129 -3.78 -2.42 -6.45
CA ILE A 129 -4.88 -3.30 -6.89
C ILE A 129 -6.26 -2.73 -6.52
N HIS A 130 -6.39 -2.03 -5.40
CA HIS A 130 -7.67 -1.45 -4.98
C HIS A 130 -8.16 -0.28 -5.87
N HIS A 131 -7.38 0.14 -6.86
CA HIS A 131 -7.80 1.06 -7.91
C HIS A 131 -8.39 0.36 -9.13
N LEU A 132 -8.40 -0.97 -9.14
CA LEU A 132 -9.14 -1.77 -10.11
C LEU A 132 -10.57 -2.05 -9.61
N PRO A 133 -11.53 -2.32 -10.51
CA PRO A 133 -12.80 -2.95 -10.14
C PRO A 133 -12.55 -4.31 -9.45
N LEU A 134 -13.37 -4.67 -8.46
CA LEU A 134 -13.22 -5.91 -7.69
C LEU A 134 -13.23 -7.15 -8.58
N THR A 135 -13.93 -7.10 -9.71
CA THR A 135 -13.97 -8.15 -10.73
C THR A 135 -12.61 -8.43 -11.39
N GLU A 136 -11.69 -7.45 -11.36
CA GLU A 136 -10.35 -7.58 -11.94
C GLU A 136 -9.28 -7.93 -10.88
N HIS A 137 -9.59 -7.84 -9.58
CA HIS A 137 -8.60 -8.10 -8.52
C HIS A 137 -7.98 -9.48 -8.64
N LYS A 138 -8.80 -10.54 -8.79
CA LYS A 138 -8.30 -11.91 -8.94
C LYS A 138 -7.32 -12.01 -10.12
N HIS A 139 -7.68 -11.43 -11.26
CA HIS A 139 -6.84 -11.47 -12.44
C HIS A 139 -5.49 -10.74 -12.21
N ALA A 140 -5.50 -9.59 -11.52
CA ALA A 140 -4.27 -8.90 -11.17
C ALA A 140 -3.35 -9.76 -10.27
N TYR A 141 -3.89 -10.48 -9.27
CA TYR A 141 -3.10 -11.41 -8.46
C TYR A 141 -2.50 -12.55 -9.29
N LEU A 142 -3.27 -13.09 -10.25
CA LEU A 142 -2.78 -14.13 -11.17
C LEU A 142 -1.68 -13.60 -12.09
N GLU A 143 -1.81 -12.41 -12.64
CA GLU A 143 -0.80 -11.78 -13.49
C GLU A 143 0.52 -11.53 -12.74
N LEU A 144 0.44 -10.97 -11.50
CA LEU A 144 1.62 -10.79 -10.65
C LEU A 144 2.34 -12.12 -10.36
N THR A 145 1.56 -13.19 -10.17
CA THR A 145 2.12 -14.53 -9.96
C THR A 145 2.65 -15.15 -11.25
N ARG A 146 1.98 -14.94 -12.37
CA ARG A 146 2.41 -15.47 -13.67
C ARG A 146 3.80 -14.99 -14.05
N VAL A 147 4.07 -13.70 -13.88
CA VAL A 147 5.35 -13.09 -14.25
C VAL A 147 6.47 -13.35 -13.24
N LEU A 148 6.14 -13.79 -12.03
CA LEU A 148 7.10 -14.15 -10.98
C LEU A 148 7.76 -15.50 -11.33
N LYS A 149 9.07 -15.63 -11.15
CA LYS A 149 9.82 -16.88 -11.32
C LYS A 149 9.43 -17.90 -10.25
N THR A 150 9.50 -19.17 -10.60
CA THR A 150 9.33 -20.29 -9.64
C THR A 150 10.38 -20.21 -8.53
N GLY A 151 9.96 -20.51 -7.27
CA GLY A 151 10.79 -20.38 -6.08
C GLY A 151 10.95 -18.95 -5.56
N ARG A 152 10.24 -17.99 -6.14
CA ARG A 152 10.27 -16.57 -5.73
C ARG A 152 8.97 -16.13 -5.08
N SER A 153 8.95 -14.92 -4.54
CA SER A 153 7.78 -14.37 -3.86
C SER A 153 7.36 -12.98 -4.35
N ALA A 154 6.06 -12.74 -4.27
CA ALA A 154 5.45 -11.43 -4.45
C ALA A 154 4.95 -10.90 -3.10
N ALA A 155 5.19 -9.63 -2.83
CA ALA A 155 4.74 -8.90 -1.64
C ALA A 155 3.73 -7.82 -2.06
N ILE A 156 2.46 -8.00 -1.69
CA ILE A 156 1.35 -7.16 -2.15
C ILE A 156 0.67 -6.53 -0.95
N ILE A 157 0.50 -5.20 -0.97
CA ILE A 157 -0.16 -4.45 0.08
C ILE A 157 -1.38 -3.74 -0.48
N ASN A 158 -2.51 -3.91 0.22
CA ASN A 158 -3.74 -3.18 -0.02
C ASN A 158 -4.40 -2.80 1.31
N GLY A 159 -5.49 -2.03 1.28
CA GLY A 159 -6.33 -1.81 2.45
C GLY A 159 -7.49 -2.81 2.46
N TRP A 160 -7.83 -3.36 3.63
CA TRP A 160 -9.08 -4.10 3.76
C TRP A 160 -10.31 -3.19 3.73
N HIS A 161 -11.41 -3.71 3.20
CA HIS A 161 -12.72 -3.08 3.38
C HIS A 161 -13.19 -3.30 4.80
N ASN A 162 -13.40 -2.22 5.55
CA ASN A 162 -13.97 -2.21 6.89
C ASN A 162 -13.36 -3.25 7.88
N PRO A 163 -12.04 -3.20 8.15
CA PRO A 163 -11.36 -4.19 8.98
C PRO A 163 -11.82 -4.18 10.44
N LEU A 164 -11.84 -5.36 11.08
CA LEU A 164 -12.39 -5.55 12.43
C LEU A 164 -11.80 -4.58 13.47
N LEU A 165 -10.48 -4.45 13.50
CA LEU A 165 -9.82 -3.59 14.49
C LEU A 165 -10.21 -2.12 14.33
N MET A 166 -10.42 -1.64 13.11
CA MET A 166 -10.86 -0.26 12.86
C MET A 166 -12.35 -0.08 13.18
N ARG A 167 -13.18 -1.10 12.96
CA ARG A 167 -14.58 -1.09 13.39
C ARG A 167 -14.69 -0.98 14.91
N LEU A 168 -13.89 -1.74 15.64
CA LEU A 168 -13.84 -1.68 17.11
C LEU A 168 -13.30 -0.34 17.62
N ALA A 169 -12.43 0.32 16.87
CA ALA A 169 -11.86 1.62 17.22
C ALA A 169 -12.80 2.80 16.93
N GLU A 170 -13.73 2.67 15.99
CA GLU A 170 -14.60 3.77 15.53
C GLU A 170 -15.45 4.44 16.64
N PRO A 171 -16.09 3.71 17.59
CA PRO A 171 -16.80 4.33 18.70
C PRO A 171 -15.91 5.24 19.56
N PHE A 172 -14.66 4.82 19.81
CA PHE A 172 -13.69 5.62 20.59
C PHE A 172 -13.24 6.87 19.83
N ILE A 173 -13.08 6.76 18.50
CA ILE A 173 -12.81 7.92 17.64
C ILE A 173 -14.00 8.89 17.69
N GLY A 174 -15.24 8.37 17.65
CA GLY A 174 -16.45 9.17 17.77
C GLY A 174 -16.53 9.91 19.11
N LEU A 175 -16.26 9.21 20.20
CA LEU A 175 -16.24 9.80 21.55
C LEU A 175 -15.16 10.88 21.69
N ALA A 176 -13.93 10.58 21.23
CA ALA A 176 -12.83 11.54 21.26
C ALA A 176 -13.13 12.82 20.46
N ARG A 177 -13.86 12.70 19.36
CA ARG A 177 -14.37 13.86 18.60
C ARG A 177 -15.38 14.67 19.38
N ALA A 178 -16.35 14.01 20.00
CA ALA A 178 -17.40 14.66 20.80
C ALA A 178 -16.79 15.46 21.96
N LEU A 179 -15.84 14.85 22.69
CA LEU A 179 -15.17 15.47 23.83
C LEU A 179 -14.24 16.63 23.47
N THR A 180 -13.66 16.63 22.28
CA THR A 180 -12.70 17.67 21.87
C THR A 180 -13.34 18.85 21.17
N GLY A 181 -14.68 18.87 21.00
CA GLY A 181 -15.41 19.93 20.30
C GLY A 181 -14.97 20.14 18.85
N ARG A 182 -14.13 19.25 18.30
CA ARG A 182 -13.70 19.25 16.90
C ARG A 182 -14.89 18.80 16.03
N SER A 183 -15.80 19.75 15.86
CA SER A 183 -17.11 19.62 15.26
C SER A 183 -17.11 19.46 13.72
N ALA A 184 -18.28 19.20 13.19
CA ALA A 184 -18.67 18.94 11.81
C ALA A 184 -18.08 19.84 10.71
N LYS A 185 -17.55 21.03 11.02
CA LYS A 185 -16.83 21.87 10.02
C LYS A 185 -15.55 21.18 9.50
N GLN A 186 -14.81 20.49 10.38
CA GLN A 186 -13.70 19.64 9.95
C GLN A 186 -14.17 18.34 9.25
N LYS A 187 -15.41 17.89 9.54
CA LYS A 187 -16.02 16.76 8.85
C LYS A 187 -16.38 17.11 7.40
N LYS A 188 -16.80 18.35 7.15
CA LYS A 188 -17.10 18.85 5.80
C LYS A 188 -15.83 19.07 4.98
N ASN A 189 -14.80 19.65 5.58
CA ASN A 189 -13.49 19.81 4.93
C ASN A 189 -12.76 18.47 4.77
N TRP A 190 -12.88 17.55 5.73
CA TRP A 190 -12.29 16.22 5.64
C TRP A 190 -12.99 15.30 4.63
N LYS A 191 -14.35 15.33 4.57
CA LYS A 191 -15.10 14.61 3.53
C LYS A 191 -14.93 15.25 2.17
N SER A 192 -14.91 16.58 2.06
CA SER A 192 -14.71 17.26 0.81
C SER A 192 -13.28 17.14 0.26
N GLU A 193 -12.27 17.04 1.15
CA GLU A 193 -10.88 16.82 0.72
C GLU A 193 -10.58 15.36 0.35
N ASP A 194 -11.23 14.38 0.99
CA ASP A 194 -11.01 12.96 0.69
C ASP A 194 -12.01 12.37 -0.34
N ASP A 195 -13.25 12.88 -0.38
CA ASP A 195 -14.29 12.39 -1.30
C ASP A 195 -14.34 13.17 -2.62
N GLU A 196 -13.92 14.45 -2.64
CA GLU A 196 -13.87 15.26 -3.87
C GLU A 196 -12.50 15.26 -4.58
N ALA A 197 -11.42 14.91 -3.84
CA ALA A 197 -10.05 14.85 -4.39
C ALA A 197 -9.51 13.42 -4.48
N GLY A 198 -10.33 12.40 -4.31
CA GLY A 198 -9.98 11.00 -4.41
C GLY A 198 -10.25 10.43 -5.80
N THR A 199 -9.63 9.29 -6.10
CA THR A 199 -9.94 8.49 -7.28
C THR A 199 -10.72 7.22 -6.90
N PHE A 200 -11.10 6.43 -7.90
CA PHE A 200 -11.79 5.16 -7.68
C PHE A 200 -10.99 4.25 -6.74
N VAL A 201 -11.65 3.72 -5.73
CA VAL A 201 -11.10 2.73 -4.77
C VAL A 201 -12.16 1.70 -4.43
N GLU A 202 -11.87 0.45 -4.74
CA GLU A 202 -12.68 -0.69 -4.34
C GLU A 202 -11.82 -1.69 -3.58
N LYS A 203 -12.14 -1.90 -2.28
CA LYS A 203 -11.33 -2.73 -1.39
C LYS A 203 -11.99 -4.08 -1.17
N MET A 204 -11.19 -5.14 -1.16
CA MET A 204 -11.61 -6.49 -0.83
C MET A 204 -11.65 -6.72 0.69
N THR A 205 -12.27 -7.84 1.10
CA THR A 205 -12.22 -8.36 2.46
C THR A 205 -11.29 -9.58 2.54
N PRO A 206 -10.80 -9.96 3.75
CA PRO A 206 -10.02 -11.20 3.91
C PRO A 206 -10.81 -12.45 3.45
N ARG A 207 -12.14 -12.46 3.67
CA ARG A 207 -13.01 -13.55 3.22
C ARG A 207 -13.05 -13.66 1.70
N TRP A 208 -13.21 -12.54 1.01
CA TRP A 208 -13.18 -12.49 -0.45
C TRP A 208 -11.84 -13.01 -0.99
N LEU A 209 -10.72 -12.49 -0.46
CA LEU A 209 -9.40 -12.93 -0.89
C LEU A 209 -9.23 -14.45 -0.74
N LYS A 210 -9.62 -15.00 0.39
CA LYS A 210 -9.55 -16.44 0.65
C LYS A 210 -10.49 -17.24 -0.28
N SER A 211 -11.71 -16.79 -0.52
CA SER A 211 -12.63 -17.49 -1.42
C SER A 211 -12.16 -17.52 -2.86
N GLU A 212 -11.50 -16.47 -3.34
CA GLU A 212 -11.06 -16.35 -4.73
C GLU A 212 -9.70 -16.97 -5.02
N LEU A 213 -8.81 -17.00 -4.03
CA LEU A 213 -7.40 -17.38 -4.25
C LEU A 213 -6.98 -18.69 -3.56
N ASN A 214 -7.74 -19.20 -2.56
CA ASN A 214 -7.43 -20.51 -1.95
C ASN A 214 -7.54 -21.63 -3.00
N GLY A 215 -6.52 -22.51 -3.01
CA GLY A 215 -6.43 -23.57 -4.00
C GLY A 215 -5.95 -23.13 -5.39
N VAL A 216 -5.84 -21.81 -5.63
CA VAL A 216 -5.31 -21.24 -6.88
C VAL A 216 -3.90 -20.72 -6.69
N LEU A 217 -3.65 -20.01 -5.59
CA LEU A 217 -2.35 -19.43 -5.25
C LEU A 217 -1.91 -19.88 -3.85
N ASN A 218 -0.61 -20.06 -3.69
CA ASN A 218 -0.01 -20.26 -2.37
C ASN A 218 0.32 -18.91 -1.75
N PHE A 219 -0.50 -18.46 -0.79
CA PHE A 219 -0.31 -17.15 -0.16
C PHE A 219 -0.45 -17.19 1.35
N THR A 220 0.14 -16.20 2.01
CA THR A 220 0.04 -15.96 3.45
C THR A 220 -0.27 -14.49 3.69
N ILE A 221 -1.16 -14.21 4.65
CA ILE A 221 -1.54 -12.85 5.04
C ILE A 221 -0.79 -12.47 6.32
N TYR A 222 0.02 -11.43 6.25
CA TYR A 222 0.74 -10.82 7.36
C TYR A 222 0.21 -9.39 7.59
N PRO A 223 0.46 -8.77 8.73
CA PRO A 223 0.21 -7.34 8.87
C PRO A 223 1.32 -6.55 8.17
N TRP A 224 0.95 -5.65 7.25
CA TRP A 224 1.85 -4.57 6.91
C TRP A 224 1.77 -3.48 7.99
N ARG A 225 0.54 -3.06 8.32
CA ARG A 225 0.22 -2.11 9.38
C ARG A 225 -1.22 -2.29 9.83
N SER A 226 -1.45 -2.56 11.11
CA SER A 226 -2.82 -2.76 11.62
C SER A 226 -3.57 -1.46 11.90
N LEU A 227 -2.85 -0.36 12.19
CA LEU A 227 -3.45 0.93 12.52
C LEU A 227 -3.64 1.80 11.27
N SER A 228 -4.79 2.47 11.17
CA SER A 228 -5.00 3.51 10.17
C SER A 228 -4.30 4.83 10.56
N PRO A 229 -3.88 5.68 9.60
CA PRO A 229 -3.32 7.00 9.89
C PRO A 229 -4.30 7.86 10.70
N ARG A 230 -5.61 7.74 10.42
CA ARG A 230 -6.67 8.40 11.17
C ARG A 230 -6.67 8.00 12.65
N PHE A 231 -6.60 6.70 12.95
CA PHE A 231 -6.50 6.20 14.32
C PHE A 231 -5.24 6.74 15.01
N MET A 232 -4.10 6.64 14.35
CA MET A 232 -2.83 7.14 14.90
C MET A 232 -2.90 8.63 15.21
N ARG A 233 -3.42 9.45 14.31
CA ARG A 233 -3.57 10.90 14.53
C ARG A 233 -4.45 11.24 15.73
N TRP A 234 -5.44 10.42 16.06
CA TRP A 234 -6.34 10.64 17.21
C TRP A 234 -5.72 10.17 18.52
N PHE A 235 -5.16 8.98 18.57
CA PHE A 235 -4.81 8.32 19.82
C PHE A 235 -3.33 8.29 20.14
N VAL A 236 -2.45 8.37 19.13
CA VAL A 236 -1.01 8.36 19.36
C VAL A 236 -0.53 9.77 19.67
N ARG A 237 -0.23 10.03 20.94
CA ARG A 237 0.24 11.32 21.44
C ARG A 237 1.65 11.19 21.99
N PRO A 238 2.61 12.09 21.62
CA PRO A 238 3.98 12.04 22.16
C PRO A 238 3.99 12.10 23.69
N GLN A 239 3.16 12.97 24.28
CA GLN A 239 3.08 13.22 25.72
C GLN A 239 2.48 12.06 26.52
N LEU A 240 1.75 11.16 25.87
CA LEU A 240 1.10 9.99 26.49
C LEU A 240 1.84 8.67 26.16
N GLY A 241 3.13 8.72 25.92
CA GLY A 241 3.92 7.53 25.62
C GLY A 241 3.62 6.92 24.24
N GLY A 242 3.18 7.73 23.26
CA GLY A 242 2.76 7.25 21.94
C GLY A 242 3.81 6.38 21.22
N LYS A 243 5.11 6.65 21.40
CA LYS A 243 6.19 5.79 20.86
C LYS A 243 6.18 4.39 21.48
N LEU A 244 6.02 4.30 22.81
CA LEU A 244 5.96 3.02 23.52
C LEU A 244 4.71 2.24 23.12
N TYR A 245 3.57 2.92 23.00
CA TYR A 245 2.35 2.32 22.49
C TYR A 245 2.55 1.73 21.08
N LEU A 246 3.15 2.46 20.15
CA LEU A 246 3.40 1.94 18.80
C LEU A 246 4.43 0.81 18.78
N ARG A 247 5.43 0.80 19.65
CA ARG A 247 6.36 -0.33 19.82
C ARG A 247 5.63 -1.57 20.35
N PHE A 248 4.71 -1.40 21.29
CA PHE A 248 3.86 -2.49 21.80
C PHE A 248 2.93 -3.04 20.71
N VAL A 249 2.27 -2.16 19.94
CA VAL A 249 1.45 -2.58 18.80
C VAL A 249 2.30 -3.37 17.79
N PHE A 250 3.48 -2.87 17.44
CA PHE A 250 4.38 -3.57 16.52
C PHE A 250 4.76 -4.96 17.06
N TRP A 251 5.06 -5.08 18.34
CA TRP A 251 5.34 -6.36 18.99
C TRP A 251 4.13 -7.32 18.92
N LEU A 252 2.93 -6.85 19.17
CA LEU A 252 1.71 -7.64 19.00
C LEU A 252 1.52 -8.13 17.55
N GLU A 253 1.75 -7.26 16.58
CA GLU A 253 1.66 -7.59 15.15
C GLU A 253 2.70 -8.67 14.75
N GLU A 254 3.91 -8.62 15.31
CA GLU A 254 4.93 -9.65 15.07
C GLU A 254 4.61 -10.97 15.80
N THR A 255 3.98 -10.90 16.98
CA THR A 255 3.63 -12.08 17.80
C THR A 255 2.39 -12.81 17.24
N PHE A 256 1.41 -12.06 16.73
CA PHE A 256 0.16 -12.61 16.22
C PHE A 256 -0.09 -12.18 14.74
N PRO A 257 0.84 -12.50 13.83
CA PRO A 257 0.82 -11.92 12.48
C PRO A 257 -0.43 -12.30 11.68
N ARG A 258 -0.95 -13.52 11.82
CA ARG A 258 -2.17 -13.92 11.11
C ARG A 258 -3.38 -13.13 11.56
N PHE A 259 -3.54 -12.95 12.88
CA PHE A 259 -4.65 -12.18 13.43
C PHE A 259 -4.61 -10.72 12.95
N PHE A 260 -3.47 -10.05 13.11
CA PHE A 260 -3.33 -8.66 12.70
C PHE A 260 -3.33 -8.46 11.19
N GLY A 261 -2.85 -9.43 10.42
CA GLY A 261 -2.92 -9.40 8.96
C GLY A 261 -4.37 -9.42 8.44
N GLU A 262 -5.22 -10.26 9.03
CA GLU A 262 -6.61 -10.41 8.61
C GLU A 262 -7.54 -9.33 9.18
N ASN A 263 -7.23 -8.78 10.35
CA ASN A 263 -8.11 -7.88 11.09
C ASN A 263 -7.62 -6.43 11.16
N GLY A 264 -6.37 -6.18 10.79
CA GLY A 264 -5.76 -4.84 10.73
C GLY A 264 -6.12 -4.07 9.46
N GLN A 265 -5.67 -2.81 9.37
CA GLN A 265 -6.03 -1.92 8.27
C GLN A 265 -5.40 -2.31 6.93
N TYR A 266 -4.11 -2.66 6.95
CA TYR A 266 -3.32 -2.92 5.75
C TYR A 266 -2.62 -4.29 5.87
N PRO A 267 -3.07 -5.30 5.12
CA PRO A 267 -2.39 -6.58 5.02
C PRO A 267 -1.15 -6.48 4.12
N LEU A 268 -0.20 -7.36 4.39
CA LEU A 268 0.87 -7.77 3.49
C LEU A 268 0.56 -9.19 3.01
N ILE A 269 0.12 -9.32 1.77
CA ILE A 269 -0.19 -10.59 1.14
C ILE A 269 1.07 -11.07 0.44
N VAL A 270 1.64 -12.16 0.92
CA VAL A 270 2.86 -12.77 0.36
C VAL A 270 2.46 -14.00 -0.43
N ILE A 271 2.72 -13.99 -1.73
CA ILE A 271 2.50 -15.12 -2.63
C ILE A 271 3.84 -15.81 -2.87
N ARG A 272 3.86 -17.14 -2.86
CA ARG A 272 5.02 -17.95 -3.23
C ARG A 272 4.68 -18.82 -4.44
N LYS A 273 5.48 -18.68 -5.48
CA LYS A 273 5.33 -19.48 -6.70
C LYS A 273 6.22 -20.71 -6.69
#